data_2736985cc23581c9e5c50b5280f2a7f1
#
_entry.id   2736985cc23581c9e5c50b5280f2a7f1
#
_cell.length_a   1.000
_cell.length_b   1.000
_cell.length_c   1.000
_cell.angle_alpha   90.00
_cell.angle_beta   90.00
_cell.angle_gamma   90.00
#
_symmetry.space_group_name_H-M   'P 1'
#
loop_
_entity.id
_entity.type
_entity.pdbx_description
1 polymer ?
#
loop_
_entity_poly.entity_id
_entity_poly.type
_entity_poly.pdbx_seq_one_letter_code
_entity_poly.pdbx_strand_id
1 'polypeptide(L)'
;MACALRLLLGVAILAGMTMTSQGQPAPPAPPPVPDGPRYVVTYVDVMQTAKDEGAALVRQFRDASRKDAGSLRVEAARRFGLPNQFVILEVWKDQPSFDAHAQAAHTTQFHDRLKAIQNAPYDERVHFPLSVGPLPASLGGPAIIGVTHVDVIPPQRENGTALVKQLADDSRKDDGNLRFEAVTQTNRQNHFTVIEVWKNRKTADAHSMNAKTRAFRDKLAPASGALYDQRFYKALD
;
A
#
# COMPACT_ATOMS: atom_id res chain seq x y z
N MET A 1 -56.04 -35.67 69.01
CA MET A 1 -56.52 -34.82 67.93
C MET A 1 -55.39 -34.79 66.87
N ALA A 2 -55.50 -35.58 65.82
CA ALA A 2 -54.48 -35.68 64.76
C ALA A 2 -55.00 -34.89 63.55
N CYS A 3 -54.18 -33.93 63.07
CA CYS A 3 -54.46 -33.16 61.87
C CYS A 3 -53.52 -33.67 60.76
N ALA A 4 -54.07 -34.38 59.75
CA ALA A 4 -53.34 -34.89 58.64
C ALA A 4 -53.16 -33.83 57.55
N LEU A 5 -51.89 -33.49 57.20
CA LEU A 5 -51.53 -32.60 56.12
C LEU A 5 -51.30 -33.41 54.82
N ARG A 6 -52.13 -33.23 53.83
CA ARG A 6 -52.02 -33.85 52.51
C ARG A 6 -51.05 -33.03 51.65
N LEU A 7 -49.92 -33.64 51.22
CA LEU A 7 -48.97 -33.08 50.29
C LEU A 7 -49.43 -33.39 48.86
N LEU A 8 -49.76 -32.38 48.04
CA LEU A 8 -50.04 -32.49 46.61
C LEU A 8 -48.69 -32.35 45.84
N LEU A 9 -48.29 -33.43 45.19
CA LEU A 9 -47.15 -33.40 44.27
C LEU A 9 -47.67 -32.89 42.92
N GLY A 10 -47.23 -31.69 42.53
CA GLY A 10 -47.41 -31.16 41.18
C GLY A 10 -46.29 -31.59 40.25
N VAL A 11 -46.62 -32.39 39.24
CA VAL A 11 -45.68 -32.77 38.16
C VAL A 11 -45.64 -31.62 37.13
N ALA A 12 -44.52 -30.90 37.07
CA ALA A 12 -44.27 -29.90 36.03
C ALA A 12 -43.69 -30.62 34.79
N ILE A 13 -44.42 -30.64 33.69
CA ILE A 13 -43.95 -31.11 32.37
C ILE A 13 -43.15 -29.96 31.77
N LEU A 14 -41.81 -30.07 31.72
CA LEU A 14 -40.96 -29.20 30.91
C LEU A 14 -41.06 -29.61 29.41
N ALA A 15 -41.76 -28.81 28.64
CA ALA A 15 -41.72 -28.91 27.17
C ALA A 15 -40.39 -28.33 26.68
N GLY A 16 -39.49 -29.21 26.26
CA GLY A 16 -38.20 -28.78 25.65
C GLY A 16 -38.45 -28.19 24.26
N MET A 17 -38.32 -26.88 24.13
CA MET A 17 -38.23 -26.21 22.82
C MET A 17 -36.83 -26.45 22.25
N THR A 18 -36.72 -27.32 21.26
CA THR A 18 -35.52 -27.42 20.43
C THR A 18 -35.42 -26.19 19.52
N MET A 19 -34.57 -25.21 19.90
CA MET A 19 -34.20 -24.14 18.97
C MET A 19 -33.33 -24.71 17.87
N THR A 20 -33.91 -24.84 16.66
CA THR A 20 -33.10 -25.03 15.46
C THR A 20 -32.30 -23.80 15.18
N SER A 21 -30.99 -23.88 15.40
CA SER A 21 -30.04 -22.85 14.98
C SER A 21 -30.11 -22.75 13.44
N GLN A 22 -30.72 -21.70 12.93
CA GLN A 22 -30.60 -21.33 11.52
C GLN A 22 -29.17 -20.85 11.33
N GLY A 23 -28.36 -21.65 10.66
CA GLY A 23 -27.01 -21.28 10.29
C GLY A 23 -27.02 -19.94 9.54
N GLN A 24 -26.24 -18.98 10.01
CA GLN A 24 -26.04 -17.70 9.32
C GLN A 24 -25.54 -18.00 7.89
N PRO A 25 -26.11 -17.40 6.83
CA PRO A 25 -25.61 -17.62 5.47
C PRO A 25 -24.12 -17.25 5.43
N ALA A 26 -23.33 -18.10 4.77
CA ALA A 26 -21.90 -17.83 4.59
C ALA A 26 -21.72 -16.45 3.95
N PRO A 27 -20.72 -15.66 4.39
CA PRO A 27 -20.44 -14.37 3.76
C PRO A 27 -20.19 -14.59 2.25
N PRO A 28 -20.64 -13.64 1.40
CA PRO A 28 -20.39 -13.74 -0.03
C PRO A 28 -18.91 -13.91 -0.31
N ALA A 29 -18.56 -14.73 -1.29
CA ALA A 29 -17.18 -14.92 -1.72
C ALA A 29 -16.56 -13.55 -2.08
N PRO A 30 -15.32 -13.30 -1.72
CA PRO A 30 -14.65 -12.06 -2.10
C PRO A 30 -14.66 -11.94 -3.64
N PRO A 31 -14.79 -10.71 -4.18
CA PRO A 31 -14.76 -10.52 -5.62
C PRO A 31 -13.44 -11.06 -6.19
N PRO A 32 -13.46 -11.59 -7.43
CA PRO A 32 -12.26 -12.13 -8.05
C PRO A 32 -11.18 -11.04 -8.09
N VAL A 33 -9.95 -11.43 -7.70
CA VAL A 33 -8.78 -10.54 -7.75
C VAL A 33 -8.48 -10.26 -9.23
N PRO A 34 -8.42 -9.00 -9.67
CA PRO A 34 -8.10 -8.69 -11.06
C PRO A 34 -6.79 -9.32 -11.50
N ASP A 35 -6.76 -9.90 -12.70
CA ASP A 35 -5.51 -10.35 -13.31
C ASP A 35 -4.59 -9.18 -13.63
N GLY A 36 -3.27 -9.44 -13.67
CA GLY A 36 -2.28 -8.46 -14.07
C GLY A 36 -1.32 -8.04 -12.95
N PRO A 37 -0.51 -7.00 -13.22
CA PRO A 37 0.61 -6.64 -12.35
C PRO A 37 0.17 -6.17 -10.97
N ARG A 38 1.05 -6.43 -9.99
CA ARG A 38 0.97 -5.90 -8.62
C ARG A 38 2.04 -4.85 -8.42
N TYR A 39 1.61 -3.69 -7.95
CA TYR A 39 2.49 -2.60 -7.55
C TYR A 39 2.59 -2.62 -6.03
N VAL A 40 3.80 -2.74 -5.51
CA VAL A 40 4.03 -2.77 -4.06
C VAL A 40 4.83 -1.56 -3.65
N VAL A 41 4.33 -0.85 -2.64
CA VAL A 41 5.01 0.29 -2.03
C VAL A 41 5.25 -0.04 -0.58
N THR A 42 6.52 -0.18 -0.22
CA THR A 42 6.92 -0.54 1.14
C THR A 42 7.71 0.57 1.78
N TYR A 43 7.27 1.00 2.96
CA TYR A 43 7.99 1.97 3.78
C TYR A 43 8.80 1.24 4.85
N VAL A 44 10.08 1.57 4.92
CA VAL A 44 11.04 1.03 5.88
C VAL A 44 11.60 2.18 6.70
N ASP A 45 11.43 2.12 8.02
CA ASP A 45 11.97 3.09 8.97
C ASP A 45 12.83 2.34 9.98
N VAL A 46 14.13 2.65 10.00
CA VAL A 46 15.09 2.04 10.92
C VAL A 46 15.55 3.06 11.96
N MET A 47 16.12 2.59 13.05
CA MET A 47 16.72 3.46 14.05
C MET A 47 17.77 4.36 13.39
N GLN A 48 17.85 5.61 13.81
CA GLN A 48 18.81 6.59 13.25
C GLN A 48 20.26 6.10 13.34
N THR A 49 20.59 5.36 14.38
CA THR A 49 21.92 4.75 14.57
C THR A 49 22.20 3.61 13.58
N ALA A 50 21.15 2.99 13.02
CA ALA A 50 21.23 1.88 12.07
C ALA A 50 21.00 2.32 10.61
N LYS A 51 21.02 3.62 10.30
CA LYS A 51 20.69 4.14 8.95
C LYS A 51 21.54 3.55 7.83
N ASP A 52 22.81 3.27 8.08
CA ASP A 52 23.73 2.75 7.05
C ASP A 52 23.60 1.23 6.91
N GLU A 53 23.35 0.51 8.01
CA GLU A 53 22.97 -0.89 8.01
C GLU A 53 21.63 -1.09 7.29
N GLY A 54 20.63 -0.27 7.59
CA GLY A 54 19.33 -0.25 6.90
C GLY A 54 19.48 -0.03 5.39
N ALA A 55 20.33 0.90 4.99
CA ALA A 55 20.62 1.15 3.58
C ALA A 55 21.25 -0.08 2.89
N ALA A 56 22.19 -0.75 3.54
CA ALA A 56 22.82 -1.94 3.01
C ALA A 56 21.80 -3.11 2.92
N LEU A 57 20.97 -3.26 3.95
CA LEU A 57 19.92 -4.29 4.00
C LEU A 57 18.88 -4.11 2.88
N VAL A 58 18.39 -2.88 2.70
CA VAL A 58 17.42 -2.54 1.65
C VAL A 58 18.02 -2.74 0.24
N ARG A 59 19.30 -2.38 0.01
CA ARG A 59 19.99 -2.67 -1.26
C ARG A 59 20.08 -4.18 -1.52
N GLN A 60 20.50 -4.96 -0.53
CA GLN A 60 20.62 -6.41 -0.65
C GLN A 60 19.28 -7.05 -1.00
N PHE A 61 18.20 -6.62 -0.34
CA PHE A 61 16.84 -7.09 -0.62
C PHE A 61 16.43 -6.75 -2.05
N ARG A 62 16.56 -5.48 -2.48
CA ARG A 62 16.29 -5.05 -3.85
C ARG A 62 17.00 -5.91 -4.90
N ASP A 63 18.30 -6.14 -4.70
CA ASP A 63 19.14 -6.84 -5.67
C ASP A 63 18.82 -8.35 -5.74
N ALA A 64 18.35 -8.93 -4.64
CA ALA A 64 17.83 -10.29 -4.60
C ALA A 64 16.47 -10.38 -5.29
N SER A 65 15.52 -9.51 -4.94
CA SER A 65 14.16 -9.47 -5.47
C SER A 65 14.10 -9.24 -6.99
N ARG A 66 15.06 -8.52 -7.54
CA ARG A 66 15.21 -8.35 -9.01
C ARG A 66 15.45 -9.65 -9.77
N LYS A 67 15.90 -10.68 -9.09
CA LYS A 67 16.23 -12.00 -9.70
C LYS A 67 15.06 -12.98 -9.60
N ASP A 68 14.03 -12.65 -8.86
CA ASP A 68 12.88 -13.52 -8.69
C ASP A 68 12.06 -13.62 -9.97
N ALA A 69 11.49 -14.80 -10.18
CA ALA A 69 10.61 -15.02 -11.32
C ALA A 69 9.37 -14.10 -11.25
N GLY A 70 9.09 -13.41 -12.37
CA GLY A 70 7.97 -12.47 -12.45
C GLY A 70 8.24 -11.08 -11.87
N SER A 71 9.46 -10.80 -11.39
CA SER A 71 9.92 -9.45 -11.06
C SER A 71 10.02 -8.60 -12.34
N LEU A 72 9.24 -7.53 -12.41
CA LEU A 72 9.27 -6.58 -13.54
C LEU A 72 10.10 -5.34 -13.21
N ARG A 73 10.10 -4.92 -11.94
CA ARG A 73 10.86 -3.77 -11.45
C ARG A 73 10.98 -3.84 -9.93
N VAL A 74 12.17 -3.64 -9.42
CA VAL A 74 12.40 -3.41 -7.97
C VAL A 74 13.40 -2.27 -7.81
N GLU A 75 12.96 -1.24 -7.11
CA GLU A 75 13.71 -0.02 -6.84
C GLU A 75 13.73 0.25 -5.35
N ALA A 76 14.79 0.85 -4.86
CA ALA A 76 14.90 1.29 -3.48
C ALA A 76 15.38 2.73 -3.44
N ALA A 77 14.84 3.53 -2.53
CA ALA A 77 15.20 4.92 -2.39
C ALA A 77 15.24 5.36 -0.93
N ARG A 78 16.10 6.34 -0.63
CA ARG A 78 16.28 6.94 0.70
C ARG A 78 15.59 8.29 0.76
N ARG A 79 14.85 8.55 1.83
CA ARG A 79 14.09 9.79 2.02
C ARG A 79 15.02 10.99 2.22
N PHE A 80 14.69 12.11 1.57
CA PHE A 80 15.37 13.38 1.80
C PHE A 80 15.12 13.87 3.23
N GLY A 81 16.19 14.32 3.90
CA GLY A 81 16.11 14.85 5.26
C GLY A 81 15.97 13.81 6.38
N LEU A 82 15.64 12.55 6.03
CA LEU A 82 15.47 11.44 6.98
C LEU A 82 16.22 10.20 6.48
N PRO A 83 17.54 10.13 6.68
CA PRO A 83 18.40 9.13 6.08
C PRO A 83 18.21 7.70 6.61
N ASN A 84 17.41 7.54 7.65
CA ASN A 84 16.97 6.26 8.21
C ASN A 84 15.64 5.78 7.64
N GLN A 85 15.01 6.53 6.72
CA GLN A 85 13.76 6.14 6.08
C GLN A 85 13.97 5.81 4.60
N PHE A 86 13.37 4.71 4.19
CA PHE A 86 13.48 4.18 2.83
C PHE A 86 12.11 3.88 2.27
N VAL A 87 12.02 3.81 0.95
CA VAL A 87 10.90 3.24 0.22
C VAL A 87 11.44 2.18 -0.72
N ILE A 88 10.73 1.06 -0.83
CA ILE A 88 10.93 0.02 -1.83
C ILE A 88 9.72 0.06 -2.75
N LEU A 89 9.95 0.12 -4.05
CA LEU A 89 8.93 0.17 -5.09
C LEU A 89 9.09 -1.07 -5.96
N GLU A 90 8.08 -1.92 -5.98
CA GLU A 90 8.13 -3.18 -6.72
C GLU A 90 6.99 -3.26 -7.72
N VAL A 91 7.23 -3.91 -8.84
CA VAL A 91 6.21 -4.31 -9.80
C VAL A 91 6.42 -5.78 -10.12
N TRP A 92 5.41 -6.56 -9.82
CA TRP A 92 5.35 -7.99 -10.07
C TRP A 92 4.39 -8.28 -11.22
N LYS A 93 4.70 -9.28 -12.02
CA LYS A 93 3.92 -9.67 -13.20
C LYS A 93 2.45 -9.97 -12.85
N ASP A 94 2.24 -10.64 -11.73
CA ASP A 94 0.93 -11.11 -11.26
C ASP A 94 0.97 -11.41 -9.75
N GLN A 95 -0.18 -11.77 -9.18
CA GLN A 95 -0.28 -12.15 -7.76
C GLN A 95 0.55 -13.38 -7.42
N PRO A 96 0.55 -14.49 -8.20
CA PRO A 96 1.39 -15.66 -7.89
C PRO A 96 2.89 -15.33 -7.83
N SER A 97 3.39 -14.44 -8.68
CA SER A 97 4.79 -14.00 -8.65
C SER A 97 5.11 -13.23 -7.37
N PHE A 98 4.21 -12.34 -6.94
CA PHE A 98 4.34 -11.63 -5.67
C PHE A 98 4.28 -12.59 -4.46
N ASP A 99 3.34 -13.54 -4.46
CA ASP A 99 3.21 -14.53 -3.38
C ASP A 99 4.46 -15.42 -3.26
N ALA A 100 5.05 -15.83 -4.39
CA ALA A 100 6.30 -16.58 -4.40
C ALA A 100 7.48 -15.77 -3.84
N HIS A 101 7.57 -14.47 -4.22
CA HIS A 101 8.55 -13.54 -3.66
C HIS A 101 8.39 -13.37 -2.14
N ALA A 102 7.16 -13.19 -1.66
CA ALA A 102 6.89 -13.03 -0.22
C ALA A 102 7.36 -14.25 0.61
N GLN A 103 7.39 -15.44 0.01
CA GLN A 103 7.84 -16.69 0.63
C GLN A 103 9.32 -17.00 0.36
N ALA A 104 10.02 -16.19 -0.42
CA ALA A 104 11.42 -16.42 -0.77
C ALA A 104 12.33 -16.32 0.48
N ALA A 105 13.40 -17.10 0.50
CA ALA A 105 14.34 -17.14 1.63
C ALA A 105 14.97 -15.75 1.90
N HIS A 106 15.30 -14.99 0.86
CA HIS A 106 15.87 -13.65 1.02
C HIS A 106 14.86 -12.65 1.60
N THR A 107 13.57 -12.81 1.33
CA THR A 107 12.50 -11.98 1.92
C THR A 107 12.35 -12.26 3.41
N THR A 108 12.35 -13.55 3.80
CA THR A 108 12.37 -13.93 5.22
C THR A 108 13.59 -13.37 5.94
N GLN A 109 14.79 -13.53 5.36
CA GLN A 109 16.05 -13.01 5.92
C GLN A 109 16.03 -11.47 6.05
N PHE A 110 15.46 -10.78 5.07
CA PHE A 110 15.29 -9.32 5.13
C PHE A 110 14.41 -8.93 6.33
N HIS A 111 13.26 -9.56 6.50
CA HIS A 111 12.35 -9.28 7.60
C HIS A 111 12.98 -9.57 8.97
N ASP A 112 13.70 -10.68 9.10
CA ASP A 112 14.35 -11.06 10.38
C ASP A 112 15.45 -10.07 10.76
N ARG A 113 16.25 -9.62 9.79
CA ARG A 113 17.28 -8.62 10.04
C ARG A 113 16.68 -7.24 10.32
N LEU A 114 15.59 -6.88 9.60
CA LEU A 114 14.93 -5.60 9.80
C LEU A 114 14.35 -5.48 11.20
N LYS A 115 13.77 -6.53 11.78
CA LYS A 115 13.21 -6.55 13.14
C LYS A 115 14.19 -6.04 14.20
N ALA A 116 15.49 -6.32 14.03
CA ALA A 116 16.52 -5.92 14.99
C ALA A 116 16.84 -4.41 14.95
N ILE A 117 16.57 -3.73 13.84
CA ILE A 117 16.97 -2.35 13.60
C ILE A 117 15.78 -1.41 13.28
N GLN A 118 14.58 -1.92 13.14
CA GLN A 118 13.40 -1.11 12.79
C GLN A 118 13.04 -0.12 13.89
N ASN A 119 12.62 1.07 13.49
CA ASN A 119 12.10 2.13 14.35
C ASN A 119 10.56 2.20 14.29
N ALA A 120 9.97 1.77 13.19
CA ALA A 120 8.53 1.66 12.99
C ALA A 120 8.17 0.31 12.35
N PRO A 121 6.91 -0.14 12.48
CA PRO A 121 6.45 -1.34 11.82
C PRO A 121 6.69 -1.29 10.31
N TYR A 122 7.03 -2.43 9.72
CA TYR A 122 7.10 -2.63 8.27
C TYR A 122 5.73 -2.36 7.64
N ASP A 123 5.66 -1.40 6.71
CA ASP A 123 4.41 -0.95 6.08
C ASP A 123 4.46 -1.27 4.58
N GLU A 124 3.94 -2.44 4.21
CA GLU A 124 3.83 -2.92 2.84
C GLU A 124 2.41 -2.72 2.33
N ARG A 125 2.29 -2.08 1.18
CA ARG A 125 1.01 -1.76 0.55
C ARG A 125 0.97 -2.30 -0.87
N VAL A 126 0.08 -3.25 -1.11
CA VAL A 126 -0.14 -3.87 -2.42
C VAL A 126 -1.24 -3.11 -3.16
N HIS A 127 -1.02 -2.85 -4.45
CA HIS A 127 -1.90 -2.03 -5.27
C HIS A 127 -2.19 -2.69 -6.61
N PHE A 128 -3.36 -2.32 -7.17
CA PHE A 128 -3.67 -2.49 -8.59
C PHE A 128 -3.27 -1.23 -9.37
N PRO A 129 -2.84 -1.37 -10.64
CA PRO A 129 -2.62 -0.22 -11.49
C PRO A 129 -3.93 0.52 -11.80
N LEU A 130 -3.92 1.85 -11.79
CA LEU A 130 -5.03 2.69 -12.22
C LEU A 130 -4.72 3.47 -13.50
N SER A 131 -3.62 4.20 -13.48
CA SER A 131 -3.08 4.93 -14.62
C SER A 131 -1.56 4.86 -14.53
N VAL A 132 -0.99 3.95 -15.29
CA VAL A 132 0.45 3.68 -15.32
C VAL A 132 0.97 3.81 -16.75
N GLY A 133 2.20 4.26 -16.90
CA GLY A 133 2.90 4.29 -18.18
C GLY A 133 3.65 2.99 -18.45
N PRO A 134 4.39 2.91 -19.56
CA PRO A 134 5.31 1.81 -19.80
C PRO A 134 6.36 1.74 -18.68
N LEU A 135 6.82 0.52 -18.37
CA LEU A 135 7.88 0.34 -17.38
C LEU A 135 9.21 0.87 -17.98
N PRO A 136 9.77 1.96 -17.45
CA PRO A 136 11.06 2.45 -17.94
C PRO A 136 12.18 1.51 -17.49
N ALA A 137 13.27 1.53 -18.24
CA ALA A 137 14.55 1.01 -17.75
C ALA A 137 14.95 1.74 -16.46
N SER A 138 15.80 1.12 -15.65
CA SER A 138 16.15 1.56 -14.29
C SER A 138 16.36 3.07 -14.13
N LEU A 139 15.91 3.60 -13.00
CA LEU A 139 16.20 4.97 -12.58
C LEU A 139 17.65 5.07 -12.14
N GLY A 140 18.39 5.97 -12.77
CA GLY A 140 19.77 6.30 -12.39
C GLY A 140 19.97 7.81 -12.33
N GLY A 141 21.03 8.25 -11.67
CA GLY A 141 21.45 9.64 -11.66
C GLY A 141 20.66 10.54 -10.69
N PRO A 142 20.51 11.86 -11.00
CA PRO A 142 19.95 12.86 -10.08
C PRO A 142 18.42 12.84 -9.98
N ALA A 143 17.77 11.76 -10.42
CA ALA A 143 16.33 11.63 -10.41
C ALA A 143 15.75 11.77 -8.99
N ILE A 144 14.63 12.48 -8.89
CA ILE A 144 13.86 12.64 -7.66
C ILE A 144 12.63 11.74 -7.75
N ILE A 145 12.42 10.93 -6.75
CA ILE A 145 11.25 10.06 -6.62
C ILE A 145 10.31 10.71 -5.60
N GLY A 146 9.08 10.96 -6.00
CA GLY A 146 8.00 11.35 -5.10
C GLY A 146 7.08 10.15 -4.88
N VAL A 147 6.68 9.92 -3.65
CA VAL A 147 5.65 8.95 -3.29
C VAL A 147 4.62 9.67 -2.44
N THR A 148 3.39 9.71 -2.94
CA THR A 148 2.29 10.43 -2.30
C THR A 148 1.17 9.46 -1.97
N HIS A 149 0.77 9.42 -0.70
CA HIS A 149 -0.44 8.72 -0.31
C HIS A 149 -1.63 9.67 -0.40
N VAL A 150 -2.67 9.24 -1.10
CA VAL A 150 -3.94 9.96 -1.28
C VAL A 150 -5.05 9.09 -0.72
N ASP A 151 -5.73 9.60 0.30
CA ASP A 151 -6.84 8.93 0.95
C ASP A 151 -8.11 9.77 0.74
N VAL A 152 -9.15 9.16 0.21
CA VAL A 152 -10.47 9.79 0.10
C VAL A 152 -11.47 9.03 0.97
N ILE A 153 -12.49 9.75 1.47
CA ILE A 153 -13.57 9.09 2.22
C ILE A 153 -14.30 8.09 1.31
N PRO A 154 -14.76 6.94 1.84
CA PRO A 154 -15.31 5.85 1.03
C PRO A 154 -16.40 6.26 0.02
N PRO A 155 -17.35 7.18 0.33
CA PRO A 155 -18.33 7.64 -0.65
C PRO A 155 -17.74 8.42 -1.84
N GLN A 156 -16.51 8.91 -1.72
CA GLN A 156 -15.80 9.68 -2.76
C GLN A 156 -14.81 8.83 -3.57
N ARG A 157 -14.82 7.50 -3.41
CA ARG A 157 -13.87 6.60 -4.10
C ARG A 157 -13.84 6.81 -5.61
N GLU A 158 -14.99 6.90 -6.26
CA GLU A 158 -15.07 7.06 -7.72
C GLU A 158 -14.52 8.42 -8.17
N ASN A 159 -14.89 9.49 -7.45
CA ASN A 159 -14.35 10.82 -7.67
C ASN A 159 -12.84 10.86 -7.46
N GLY A 160 -12.34 10.29 -6.36
CA GLY A 160 -10.91 10.17 -6.09
C GLY A 160 -10.18 9.39 -7.19
N THR A 161 -10.74 8.28 -7.65
CA THR A 161 -10.19 7.49 -8.77
C THR A 161 -10.06 8.34 -10.03
N ALA A 162 -11.11 9.10 -10.40
CA ALA A 162 -11.08 9.97 -11.57
C ALA A 162 -10.02 11.06 -11.43
N LEU A 163 -9.92 11.70 -10.27
CA LEU A 163 -8.96 12.76 -9.99
C LEU A 163 -7.51 12.27 -10.08
N VAL A 164 -7.16 11.12 -9.46
CA VAL A 164 -5.78 10.64 -9.49
C VAL A 164 -5.38 10.12 -10.87
N LYS A 165 -6.31 9.54 -11.64
CA LYS A 165 -6.07 9.16 -13.04
C LYS A 165 -5.79 10.38 -13.90
N GLN A 166 -6.62 11.42 -13.79
CA GLN A 166 -6.44 12.67 -14.54
C GLN A 166 -5.10 13.32 -14.18
N LEU A 167 -4.75 13.39 -12.89
CA LEU A 167 -3.45 13.90 -12.46
C LEU A 167 -2.31 13.13 -13.13
N ALA A 168 -2.36 11.80 -13.14
CA ALA A 168 -1.31 10.99 -13.73
C ALA A 168 -1.19 11.20 -15.25
N ASP A 169 -2.32 11.26 -15.97
CA ASP A 169 -2.35 11.46 -17.42
C ASP A 169 -1.82 12.83 -17.83
N ASP A 170 -2.10 13.86 -17.04
CA ASP A 170 -1.63 15.22 -17.28
C ASP A 170 -0.16 15.40 -16.91
N SER A 171 0.27 14.80 -15.77
CA SER A 171 1.63 14.96 -15.23
C SER A 171 2.68 14.25 -16.09
N ARG A 172 2.32 13.17 -16.79
CA ARG A 172 3.22 12.53 -17.76
C ARG A 172 3.64 13.43 -18.90
N LYS A 173 2.92 14.52 -19.16
CA LYS A 173 3.21 15.52 -20.21
C LYS A 173 4.05 16.68 -19.70
N ASP A 174 4.31 16.76 -18.39
CA ASP A 174 5.07 17.86 -17.81
C ASP A 174 6.57 17.70 -18.08
N ASP A 175 7.24 18.83 -18.33
CA ASP A 175 8.68 18.85 -18.59
C ASP A 175 9.49 18.22 -17.45
N GLY A 176 10.38 17.31 -17.84
CA GLY A 176 11.25 16.59 -16.90
C GLY A 176 10.56 15.48 -16.13
N ASN A 177 9.30 15.15 -16.44
CA ASN A 177 8.69 13.91 -15.97
C ASN A 177 9.38 12.72 -16.61
N LEU A 178 9.80 11.76 -15.81
CA LEU A 178 10.38 10.49 -16.27
C LEU A 178 9.41 9.33 -16.08
N ARG A 179 8.50 9.45 -15.09
CA ARG A 179 7.48 8.44 -14.77
C ARG A 179 6.42 9.07 -13.87
N PHE A 180 5.17 8.75 -14.12
CA PHE A 180 4.07 9.12 -13.25
C PHE A 180 3.04 7.99 -13.24
N GLU A 181 2.83 7.39 -12.08
CA GLU A 181 2.00 6.21 -11.87
C GLU A 181 0.98 6.51 -10.78
N ALA A 182 -0.29 6.20 -11.05
CA ALA A 182 -1.34 6.20 -10.05
C ALA A 182 -1.82 4.76 -9.84
N VAL A 183 -1.83 4.30 -8.60
CA VAL A 183 -2.20 2.95 -8.20
C VAL A 183 -3.19 2.99 -7.03
N THR A 184 -4.06 1.98 -6.90
CA THR A 184 -5.05 1.87 -5.81
C THR A 184 -4.75 0.67 -4.93
N GLN A 185 -4.90 0.81 -3.60
CA GLN A 185 -4.67 -0.30 -2.68
C GLN A 185 -5.67 -1.43 -2.92
N THR A 186 -5.19 -2.67 -2.86
CA THR A 186 -6.01 -3.86 -3.10
C THR A 186 -7.07 -4.07 -2.03
N ASN A 187 -6.76 -3.74 -0.78
CA ASN A 187 -7.62 -3.92 0.39
C ASN A 187 -8.43 -2.66 0.78
N ARG A 188 -8.09 -1.50 0.21
CA ARG A 188 -8.75 -0.20 0.46
C ARG A 188 -8.81 0.61 -0.82
N GLN A 189 -9.80 0.35 -1.66
CA GLN A 189 -9.88 0.96 -3.00
C GLN A 189 -10.14 2.48 -3.01
N ASN A 190 -10.38 3.09 -1.86
CA ASN A 190 -10.42 4.55 -1.66
C ASN A 190 -9.06 5.14 -1.23
N HIS A 191 -8.02 4.30 -1.13
CA HIS A 191 -6.64 4.70 -0.87
C HIS A 191 -5.81 4.52 -2.13
N PHE A 192 -5.12 5.57 -2.52
CA PHE A 192 -4.29 5.60 -3.72
C PHE A 192 -2.84 5.91 -3.34
N THR A 193 -1.93 5.49 -4.18
CA THR A 193 -0.55 5.94 -4.13
C THR A 193 -0.17 6.50 -5.49
N VAL A 194 0.41 7.69 -5.49
CA VAL A 194 1.01 8.32 -6.66
C VAL A 194 2.53 8.17 -6.55
N ILE A 195 3.14 7.58 -7.58
CA ILE A 195 4.59 7.42 -7.71
C ILE A 195 5.03 8.29 -8.87
N GLU A 196 5.85 9.27 -8.57
CA GLU A 196 6.35 10.22 -9.55
C GLU A 196 7.88 10.21 -9.61
N VAL A 197 8.44 10.34 -10.79
CA VAL A 197 9.88 10.43 -10.98
C VAL A 197 10.19 11.61 -11.88
N TRP A 198 11.07 12.45 -11.40
CA TRP A 198 11.45 13.70 -12.04
C TRP A 198 12.95 13.73 -12.33
N LYS A 199 13.33 14.34 -13.45
CA LYS A 199 14.74 14.49 -13.87
C LYS A 199 15.62 15.12 -12.78
N ASN A 200 15.05 16.04 -11.99
CA ASN A 200 15.74 16.71 -10.90
C ASN A 200 14.74 17.43 -9.98
N ARG A 201 15.24 18.02 -8.89
CA ARG A 201 14.43 18.76 -7.92
C ARG A 201 13.68 19.95 -8.54
N LYS A 202 14.30 20.68 -9.45
CA LYS A 202 13.67 21.86 -10.10
C LYS A 202 12.39 21.45 -10.85
N THR A 203 12.42 20.34 -11.59
CA THR A 203 11.25 19.86 -12.35
C THR A 203 10.18 19.30 -11.43
N ALA A 204 10.53 18.63 -10.33
CA ALA A 204 9.59 18.18 -9.32
C ALA A 204 8.87 19.38 -8.64
N ASP A 205 9.64 20.43 -8.27
CA ASP A 205 9.08 21.64 -7.67
C ASP A 205 8.17 22.40 -8.66
N ALA A 206 8.57 22.50 -9.92
CA ALA A 206 7.75 23.12 -10.98
C ALA A 206 6.40 22.39 -11.16
N HIS A 207 6.42 21.03 -11.18
CA HIS A 207 5.19 20.23 -11.20
C HIS A 207 4.32 20.51 -9.95
N SER A 208 4.89 20.49 -8.77
CA SER A 208 4.17 20.72 -7.52
C SER A 208 3.44 22.07 -7.48
N MET A 209 3.97 23.07 -8.20
CA MET A 209 3.47 24.44 -8.26
C MET A 209 2.63 24.75 -9.49
N ASN A 210 2.51 23.84 -10.46
CA ASN A 210 1.76 24.11 -11.67
C ASN A 210 0.24 24.19 -11.42
N ALA A 211 -0.49 24.81 -12.33
CA ALA A 211 -1.93 25.05 -12.17
C ALA A 211 -2.75 23.75 -12.09
N LYS A 212 -2.34 22.70 -12.83
CA LYS A 212 -3.05 21.41 -12.86
C LYS A 212 -2.92 20.68 -11.51
N THR A 213 -1.71 20.64 -10.95
CA THR A 213 -1.47 20.02 -9.65
C THR A 213 -2.17 20.75 -8.51
N ARG A 214 -2.21 22.09 -8.55
CA ARG A 214 -2.99 22.88 -7.59
C ARG A 214 -4.48 22.60 -7.72
N ALA A 215 -5.03 22.64 -8.93
CA ALA A 215 -6.44 22.34 -9.18
C ALA A 215 -6.83 20.90 -8.74
N PHE A 216 -5.93 19.94 -8.89
CA PHE A 216 -6.11 18.59 -8.35
C PHE A 216 -6.25 18.62 -6.82
N ARG A 217 -5.34 19.30 -6.11
CA ARG A 217 -5.39 19.41 -4.63
C ARG A 217 -6.66 20.12 -4.15
N ASP A 218 -7.08 21.18 -4.84
CA ASP A 218 -8.29 21.92 -4.51
C ASP A 218 -9.55 21.04 -4.66
N LYS A 219 -9.61 20.23 -5.73
CA LYS A 219 -10.71 19.30 -5.97
C LYS A 219 -10.68 18.10 -5.01
N LEU A 220 -9.49 17.67 -4.60
CA LEU A 220 -9.30 16.54 -3.67
C LEU A 220 -9.70 16.93 -2.24
N ALA A 221 -9.40 18.16 -1.81
CA ALA A 221 -9.53 18.61 -0.43
C ALA A 221 -10.89 18.26 0.22
N PRO A 222 -12.06 18.52 -0.39
CA PRO A 222 -13.36 18.18 0.20
C PRO A 222 -13.65 16.69 0.26
N ALA A 223 -12.90 15.87 -0.47
CA ALA A 223 -13.03 14.40 -0.51
C ALA A 223 -12.00 13.69 0.35
N SER A 224 -10.99 14.40 0.87
CA SER A 224 -9.88 13.80 1.60
C SER A 224 -10.33 13.13 2.91
N GLY A 225 -9.86 11.90 3.12
CA GLY A 225 -9.99 11.15 4.37
C GLY A 225 -8.80 11.32 5.31
N ALA A 226 -7.66 11.78 4.78
CA ALA A 226 -6.44 12.05 5.53
C ALA A 226 -5.62 13.20 4.91
N LEU A 227 -4.57 13.62 5.60
CA LEU A 227 -3.63 14.60 5.06
C LEU A 227 -2.95 14.08 3.80
N TYR A 228 -2.70 15.00 2.86
CA TYR A 228 -1.93 14.73 1.64
C TYR A 228 -0.45 14.51 2.03
N ASP A 229 0.00 13.24 2.08
CA ASP A 229 1.33 12.85 2.52
C ASP A 229 2.25 12.61 1.31
N GLN A 230 2.94 13.64 0.88
CA GLN A 230 3.94 13.59 -0.19
C GLN A 230 5.35 13.51 0.39
N ARG A 231 6.11 12.49 0.00
CA ARG A 231 7.47 12.23 0.45
C ARG A 231 8.40 12.14 -0.74
N PHE A 232 9.57 12.79 -0.64
CA PHE A 232 10.59 12.76 -1.69
C PHE A 232 11.78 11.91 -1.28
N TYR A 233 12.32 11.22 -2.27
CA TYR A 233 13.40 10.24 -2.10
C TYR A 233 14.44 10.41 -3.21
N LYS A 234 15.67 9.96 -2.91
CA LYS A 234 16.76 9.76 -3.85
C LYS A 234 16.99 8.27 -4.02
N ALA A 235 17.23 7.82 -5.25
CA ALA A 235 17.58 6.44 -5.53
C ALA A 235 18.71 5.95 -4.60
N LEU A 236 18.60 4.74 -4.13
CA LEU A 236 19.61 4.06 -3.32
C LEU A 236 20.45 3.18 -4.28
N ASP A 237 21.53 3.75 -4.77
CA ASP A 237 22.48 3.06 -5.67
C ASP A 237 23.21 1.91 -4.96
#